data_251971add6c3a6d8a7431e04e303ec5f
#
_entry.id   251971add6c3a6d8a7431e04e303ec5f
#
_cell.length_a   1.000
_cell.length_b   1.000
_cell.length_c   1.000
_cell.angle_alpha   90.00
_cell.angle_beta   90.00
_cell.angle_gamma   90.00
#
_symmetry.space_group_name_H-M   'P 1'
#
loop_
_entity.id
_entity.type
_entity.pdbx_description
1 polymer ?
#
loop_
_entity_poly.entity_id
_entity_poly.type
_entity_poly.pdbx_seq_one_letter_code
_entity_poly.pdbx_strand_id
1 'polypeptide(L)'
;MEFISEFEKNTNEYSTKIKDSIYIEKEKDKKDIVKGVEDICEVIIGANEIEYQSISTSEKSKFIRDKKLEIASGVMKNANHTKKFSQSLIQNGLQSINQFSSILYLNELYKVNCIIYNNDTKKYYSTTVKNYEPLYCVYRNNSWFQVNDMIDSEKPTFSEISELSSVVTLDYSSLFIYQPFLDSLSKYKVKQLEEIAEKEGLSLENKKGKKKIKKELYDELNLKHYIQDI
;
A
#
# COMPACT_ATOMS: atom_id res chain seq x y z
N MET A 1 -15.92 -8.92 45.09
CA MET A 1 -16.48 -7.71 44.43
C MET A 1 -15.42 -6.63 44.17
N GLU A 2 -14.25 -6.69 44.76
CA GLU A 2 -13.15 -5.70 44.54
C GLU A 2 -12.38 -5.90 43.22
N PHE A 3 -12.26 -7.13 42.72
CA PHE A 3 -11.55 -7.42 41.47
C PHE A 3 -12.20 -6.86 40.19
N ILE A 4 -13.53 -6.72 40.19
CA ILE A 4 -14.26 -6.20 39.02
C ILE A 4 -14.10 -4.68 38.93
N SER A 5 -13.99 -3.97 40.04
CA SER A 5 -13.83 -2.52 40.06
C SER A 5 -12.43 -2.06 39.61
N GLU A 6 -11.40 -2.87 39.85
CA GLU A 6 -10.04 -2.59 39.37
C GLU A 6 -9.90 -2.82 37.85
N PHE A 7 -10.61 -3.83 37.33
CA PHE A 7 -10.61 -4.10 35.89
C PHE A 7 -11.34 -3.01 35.10
N GLU A 8 -12.47 -2.51 35.62
CA GLU A 8 -13.20 -1.40 35.01
C GLU A 8 -12.46 -0.06 35.12
N LYS A 9 -11.70 0.18 36.19
CA LYS A 9 -10.82 1.35 36.30
C LYS A 9 -9.67 1.30 35.31
N ASN A 10 -9.00 0.16 35.17
CA ASN A 10 -7.90 0.00 34.22
C ASN A 10 -8.37 0.11 32.76
N THR A 11 -9.53 -0.45 32.40
CA THR A 11 -10.08 -0.30 31.03
C THR A 11 -10.50 1.13 30.74
N ASN A 12 -11.04 1.86 31.72
CA ASN A 12 -11.37 3.28 31.53
C ASN A 12 -10.13 4.18 31.45
N GLU A 13 -9.07 3.92 32.23
CA GLU A 13 -7.79 4.64 32.10
C GLU A 13 -7.08 4.35 30.79
N TYR A 14 -7.11 3.12 30.28
CA TYR A 14 -6.60 2.79 28.95
C TYR A 14 -7.41 3.43 27.84
N SER A 15 -8.75 3.40 27.93
CA SER A 15 -9.64 4.05 26.98
C SER A 15 -9.48 5.57 26.99
N THR A 16 -9.21 6.17 28.14
CA THR A 16 -8.97 7.62 28.25
C THR A 16 -7.60 7.97 27.72
N LYS A 17 -6.55 7.18 28.02
CA LYS A 17 -5.19 7.38 27.45
C LYS A 17 -5.16 7.21 25.92
N ILE A 18 -5.95 6.29 25.36
CA ILE A 18 -6.08 6.12 23.91
C ILE A 18 -6.82 7.32 23.29
N LYS A 19 -7.90 7.78 23.93
CA LYS A 19 -8.57 9.03 23.52
C LYS A 19 -7.64 10.22 23.62
N ASP A 20 -6.86 10.31 24.69
CA ASP A 20 -5.89 11.39 24.91
C ASP A 20 -4.70 11.32 23.95
N SER A 21 -4.23 10.14 23.53
CA SER A 21 -3.17 10.04 22.50
C SER A 21 -3.67 10.42 21.10
N ILE A 22 -4.91 10.11 20.77
CA ILE A 22 -5.58 10.59 19.54
C ILE A 22 -5.93 12.09 19.66
N TYR A 23 -6.19 12.59 20.87
CA TYR A 23 -6.45 14.00 21.17
C TYR A 23 -5.18 14.80 21.47
N ILE A 24 -4.08 14.20 21.91
CA ILE A 24 -2.80 14.88 22.18
C ILE A 24 -2.19 15.42 20.88
N GLU A 25 -2.47 14.83 19.70
CA GLU A 25 -2.23 15.53 18.42
C GLU A 25 -3.09 16.80 18.25
N LYS A 26 -4.17 16.96 19.01
CA LYS A 26 -4.99 18.18 18.97
C LYS A 26 -4.54 19.30 19.90
N GLU A 27 -3.77 19.03 20.95
CA GLU A 27 -3.45 20.04 21.97
C GLU A 27 -1.99 20.40 22.12
N LYS A 28 -1.04 19.57 21.66
CA LYS A 28 0.39 19.91 21.77
C LYS A 28 0.96 20.71 20.62
N ASP A 29 0.31 20.74 19.47
CA ASP A 29 0.81 21.48 18.31
C ASP A 29 -0.16 22.56 17.83
N LYS A 30 -0.20 23.67 18.56
CA LYS A 30 -0.59 24.98 17.99
C LYS A 30 0.51 25.53 17.06
N LYS A 31 1.53 24.75 16.73
CA LYS A 31 2.57 25.06 15.74
C LYS A 31 2.64 23.87 14.80
N ASP A 32 2.26 24.08 13.57
CA ASP A 32 2.25 23.16 12.43
C ASP A 32 1.06 22.19 12.42
N ILE A 33 -0.10 22.70 12.01
CA ILE A 33 -1.15 21.84 11.46
C ILE A 33 -0.51 21.21 10.21
N VAL A 34 -0.13 19.94 10.30
CA VAL A 34 0.30 19.16 9.15
C VAL A 34 -0.86 19.18 8.17
N LYS A 35 -0.75 19.98 7.13
CA LYS A 35 -1.77 20.10 6.11
C LYS A 35 -1.86 18.76 5.39
N GLY A 36 -3.02 18.12 5.41
CA GLY A 36 -3.24 16.92 4.64
C GLY A 36 -3.05 17.19 3.14
N VAL A 37 -2.61 16.18 2.41
CA VAL A 37 -2.36 16.25 0.97
C VAL A 37 -3.45 15.50 0.20
N GLU A 38 -3.71 15.90 -1.05
CA GLU A 38 -4.76 15.29 -1.88
C GLU A 38 -4.34 13.93 -2.46
N ASP A 39 -3.05 13.73 -2.64
CA ASP A 39 -2.50 12.53 -3.28
C ASP A 39 -1.61 11.74 -2.32
N ILE A 40 -1.94 10.47 -2.12
CA ILE A 40 -1.15 9.55 -1.29
C ILE A 40 0.30 9.41 -1.75
N CYS A 41 0.56 9.56 -3.06
CA CYS A 41 1.93 9.53 -3.59
C CYS A 41 2.79 10.67 -3.02
N GLU A 42 2.18 11.82 -2.69
CA GLU A 42 2.88 12.91 -2.02
C GLU A 42 3.35 12.51 -0.62
N VAL A 43 2.52 11.75 0.12
CA VAL A 43 2.92 11.22 1.44
C VAL A 43 4.11 10.27 1.29
N ILE A 44 4.04 9.33 0.33
CA ILE A 44 5.10 8.33 0.14
C ILE A 44 6.41 9.00 -0.30
N ILE A 45 6.35 9.89 -1.27
CA ILE A 45 7.54 10.61 -1.78
C ILE A 45 8.09 11.51 -0.67
N GLY A 46 7.22 12.29 -0.02
CA GLY A 46 7.63 13.24 1.01
C GLY A 46 8.27 12.58 2.23
N ALA A 47 7.84 11.37 2.59
CA ALA A 47 8.43 10.60 3.67
C ALA A 47 9.84 10.06 3.34
N ASN A 48 10.12 9.82 2.05
CA ASN A 48 11.36 9.18 1.60
C ASN A 48 12.39 10.15 0.98
N GLU A 49 11.99 11.40 0.70
CA GLU A 49 12.87 12.42 0.13
C GLU A 49 13.28 13.43 1.22
N ILE A 50 14.55 13.42 1.60
CA ILE A 50 15.08 14.29 2.68
C ILE A 50 14.85 15.77 2.36
N GLU A 51 15.01 16.15 1.09
CA GLU A 51 14.83 17.53 0.63
C GLU A 51 13.40 18.05 0.88
N TYR A 52 12.38 17.17 0.77
CA TYR A 52 10.99 17.54 0.98
C TYR A 52 10.72 18.05 2.42
N GLN A 53 11.48 17.56 3.39
CA GLN A 53 11.34 17.96 4.78
C GLN A 53 11.93 19.36 5.06
N SER A 54 12.86 19.82 4.24
CA SER A 54 13.60 21.07 4.43
C SER A 54 13.06 22.26 3.62
N ILE A 55 12.21 22.00 2.61
CA ILE A 55 11.65 23.06 1.76
C ILE A 55 10.40 23.68 2.36
N SER A 56 10.10 24.92 1.94
CA SER A 56 8.91 25.65 2.39
C SER A 56 7.61 24.98 1.88
N THR A 57 6.50 25.17 2.60
CA THR A 57 5.19 24.62 2.23
C THR A 57 4.75 25.06 0.81
N SER A 58 5.12 26.27 0.38
CA SER A 58 4.80 26.77 -0.97
C SER A 58 5.56 26.04 -2.08
N GLU A 59 6.71 25.45 -1.78
CA GLU A 59 7.55 24.72 -2.76
C GLU A 59 7.23 23.23 -2.83
N LYS A 60 6.58 22.67 -1.81
CA LYS A 60 6.29 21.25 -1.72
C LYS A 60 5.52 20.69 -2.93
N SER A 61 4.48 21.38 -3.37
CA SER A 61 3.69 20.93 -4.52
C SER A 61 4.51 20.90 -5.83
N LYS A 62 5.41 21.88 -6.01
CA LYS A 62 6.34 21.89 -7.15
C LYS A 62 7.32 20.73 -7.04
N PHE A 63 7.92 20.53 -5.87
CA PHE A 63 8.87 19.46 -5.62
C PHE A 63 8.25 18.08 -5.96
N ILE A 64 7.06 17.80 -5.45
CA ILE A 64 6.36 16.53 -5.72
C ILE A 64 6.10 16.33 -7.21
N ARG A 65 5.63 17.36 -7.90
CA ARG A 65 5.41 17.28 -9.35
C ARG A 65 6.70 16.96 -10.11
N ASP A 66 7.77 17.68 -9.79
CA ASP A 66 9.06 17.52 -10.45
C ASP A 66 9.66 16.13 -10.12
N LYS A 67 9.52 15.65 -8.87
CA LYS A 67 9.94 14.31 -8.46
C LYS A 67 9.13 13.20 -9.14
N LYS A 68 7.83 13.34 -9.27
CA LYS A 68 7.01 12.39 -10.05
C LYS A 68 7.44 12.30 -11.51
N LEU A 69 7.78 13.42 -12.14
CA LEU A 69 8.31 13.44 -13.50
C LEU A 69 9.69 12.78 -13.60
N GLU A 70 10.56 13.03 -12.63
CA GLU A 70 11.86 12.38 -12.52
C GLU A 70 11.71 10.85 -12.42
N ILE A 71 10.87 10.38 -11.49
CA ILE A 71 10.59 8.96 -11.29
C ILE A 71 10.01 8.34 -12.57
N ALA A 72 9.01 8.97 -13.18
CA ALA A 72 8.38 8.49 -14.42
C ALA A 72 9.38 8.39 -15.58
N SER A 73 10.30 9.34 -15.72
CA SER A 73 11.35 9.30 -16.72
C SER A 73 12.46 8.29 -16.38
N GLY A 74 12.71 8.06 -15.11
CA GLY A 74 13.69 7.09 -14.59
C GLY A 74 13.29 5.65 -14.86
N VAL A 75 11.99 5.34 -14.90
CA VAL A 75 11.47 4.00 -15.24
C VAL A 75 12.03 3.54 -16.60
N MET A 76 12.09 4.43 -17.59
CA MET A 76 12.60 4.12 -18.93
C MET A 76 14.12 3.88 -18.98
N LYS A 77 14.86 4.49 -18.07
CA LYS A 77 16.33 4.41 -18.04
C LYS A 77 16.86 3.21 -17.26
N ASN A 78 16.05 2.65 -16.37
CA ASN A 78 16.46 1.53 -15.54
C ASN A 78 16.06 0.20 -16.21
N ALA A 79 17.04 -0.47 -16.83
CA ALA A 79 16.82 -1.74 -17.54
C ALA A 79 16.20 -2.86 -16.66
N ASN A 80 16.47 -2.85 -15.36
CA ASN A 80 15.86 -3.81 -14.42
C ASN A 80 14.39 -3.49 -14.16
N HIS A 81 14.03 -2.22 -14.10
CA HIS A 81 12.64 -1.80 -13.96
C HIS A 81 11.83 -2.09 -15.23
N THR A 82 12.39 -1.85 -16.43
CA THR A 82 11.68 -2.07 -17.70
C THR A 82 11.31 -3.52 -17.94
N LYS A 83 12.03 -4.46 -17.34
CA LYS A 83 11.72 -5.90 -17.43
C LYS A 83 10.64 -6.36 -16.44
N LYS A 84 10.51 -5.67 -15.31
CA LYS A 84 9.61 -6.07 -14.21
C LYS A 84 8.28 -5.34 -14.22
N PHE A 85 8.25 -4.09 -14.70
CA PHE A 85 7.09 -3.21 -14.55
C PHE A 85 6.53 -2.74 -15.88
N SER A 86 5.22 -2.56 -15.94
CA SER A 86 4.55 -1.90 -17.06
C SER A 86 4.83 -0.39 -17.02
N GLN A 87 5.71 0.06 -17.89
CA GLN A 87 6.14 1.47 -17.96
C GLN A 87 4.97 2.43 -18.15
N SER A 88 4.06 2.10 -19.08
CA SER A 88 2.92 2.96 -19.38
C SER A 88 1.98 3.13 -18.18
N LEU A 89 1.74 2.06 -17.41
CA LEU A 89 0.92 2.14 -16.21
C LEU A 89 1.57 3.01 -15.13
N ILE A 90 2.89 2.88 -14.93
CA ILE A 90 3.60 3.68 -13.95
C ILE A 90 3.62 5.15 -14.34
N GLN A 91 3.94 5.45 -15.61
CA GLN A 91 3.99 6.83 -16.09
C GLN A 91 2.64 7.52 -16.01
N ASN A 92 1.57 6.85 -16.46
CA ASN A 92 0.21 7.38 -16.37
C ASN A 92 -0.24 7.53 -14.92
N GLY A 93 0.07 6.54 -14.08
CA GLY A 93 -0.31 6.55 -12.68
C GLY A 93 0.36 7.69 -11.89
N LEU A 94 1.65 7.94 -12.12
CA LEU A 94 2.37 9.04 -11.46
C LEU A 94 1.90 10.43 -11.90
N GLN A 95 1.30 10.55 -13.09
CA GLN A 95 0.70 11.81 -13.57
C GLN A 95 -0.72 12.05 -13.03
N SER A 96 -1.35 11.03 -12.48
CA SER A 96 -2.67 11.09 -11.87
C SER A 96 -2.56 11.14 -10.35
N ILE A 97 -3.66 11.46 -9.67
CA ILE A 97 -3.74 11.44 -8.20
C ILE A 97 -4.36 10.14 -7.72
N ASN A 98 -3.93 9.65 -6.58
CA ASN A 98 -4.50 8.51 -5.88
C ASN A 98 -4.59 7.22 -6.73
N GLN A 99 -3.64 7.00 -7.63
CA GLN A 99 -3.54 5.78 -8.41
C GLN A 99 -2.90 4.65 -7.62
N PHE A 100 -3.60 3.54 -7.46
CA PHE A 100 -3.10 2.39 -6.70
C PHE A 100 -1.83 1.79 -7.33
N SER A 101 -1.75 1.75 -8.66
CA SER A 101 -0.55 1.31 -9.38
C SER A 101 0.70 2.13 -9.01
N SER A 102 0.54 3.43 -8.76
CA SER A 102 1.65 4.29 -8.32
C SER A 102 2.12 3.95 -6.93
N ILE A 103 1.21 3.63 -6.00
CA ILE A 103 1.57 3.17 -4.65
C ILE A 103 2.42 1.91 -4.73
N LEU A 104 1.98 0.92 -5.52
CA LEU A 104 2.71 -0.33 -5.70
C LEU A 104 4.12 -0.10 -6.26
N TYR A 105 4.27 0.81 -7.22
CA TYR A 105 5.58 1.13 -7.78
C TYR A 105 6.46 1.90 -6.78
N LEU A 106 5.91 2.88 -6.07
CA LEU A 106 6.65 3.64 -5.07
C LEU A 106 7.10 2.76 -3.90
N ASN A 107 6.30 1.75 -3.51
CA ASN A 107 6.71 0.74 -2.53
C ASN A 107 8.00 0.02 -3.00
N GLU A 108 8.05 -0.37 -4.27
CA GLU A 108 9.24 -1.03 -4.84
C GLU A 108 10.43 -0.09 -4.95
N LEU A 109 10.20 1.16 -5.34
CA LEU A 109 11.24 2.16 -5.52
C LEU A 109 11.92 2.51 -4.20
N TYR A 110 11.13 2.80 -3.18
CA TYR A 110 11.61 3.25 -1.87
C TYR A 110 11.79 2.13 -0.85
N LYS A 111 11.41 0.89 -1.20
CA LYS A 111 11.45 -0.27 -0.27
C LYS A 111 10.63 -0.01 1.00
N VAL A 112 9.45 0.56 0.82
CA VAL A 112 8.49 0.83 1.90
C VAL A 112 7.20 0.04 1.68
N ASN A 113 6.52 -0.31 2.77
CA ASN A 113 5.18 -0.85 2.74
C ASN A 113 4.20 0.26 3.14
N CYS A 114 3.56 0.86 2.16
CA CYS A 114 2.49 1.81 2.43
C CYS A 114 1.30 1.09 3.06
N ILE A 115 1.05 1.34 4.33
CA ILE A 115 -0.07 0.78 5.08
C ILE A 115 -1.14 1.85 5.21
N ILE A 116 -2.29 1.59 4.58
CA ILE A 116 -3.43 2.51 4.59
C ILE A 116 -4.31 2.14 5.78
N TYR A 117 -4.47 3.07 6.69
CA TYR A 117 -5.26 2.91 7.90
C TYR A 117 -6.53 3.74 7.85
N ASN A 118 -7.66 3.11 8.13
CA ASN A 118 -8.95 3.79 8.31
C ASN A 118 -9.25 3.94 9.80
N ASN A 119 -9.30 5.18 10.26
CA ASN A 119 -9.48 5.49 11.68
C ASN A 119 -10.89 5.13 12.20
N ASP A 120 -11.90 5.17 11.35
CA ASP A 120 -13.30 4.92 11.77
C ASP A 120 -13.56 3.44 11.97
N THR A 121 -13.08 2.61 11.06
CA THR A 121 -13.24 1.14 11.12
C THR A 121 -12.13 0.45 11.91
N LYS A 122 -11.05 1.15 12.27
CA LYS A 122 -9.84 0.61 12.90
C LYS A 122 -9.18 -0.51 12.09
N LYS A 123 -9.39 -0.53 10.79
CA LYS A 123 -8.81 -1.50 9.86
C LYS A 123 -7.66 -0.88 9.08
N TYR A 124 -6.73 -1.71 8.66
CA TYR A 124 -5.65 -1.31 7.77
C TYR A 124 -5.53 -2.24 6.56
N TYR A 125 -4.92 -1.72 5.51
CA TYR A 125 -4.62 -2.45 4.29
C TYR A 125 -3.13 -2.30 3.98
N SER A 126 -2.42 -3.43 3.91
CA SER A 126 -1.02 -3.48 3.48
C SER A 126 -0.96 -3.54 1.96
N THR A 127 -0.27 -2.60 1.33
CA THR A 127 -0.22 -2.51 -0.13
C THR A 127 0.85 -3.40 -0.77
N THR A 128 1.67 -4.09 0.03
CA THR A 128 2.62 -5.10 -0.45
C THR A 128 2.70 -6.27 0.53
N VAL A 129 3.05 -7.45 0.00
CA VAL A 129 3.35 -8.65 0.80
C VAL A 129 4.83 -8.74 1.17
N LYS A 130 5.66 -7.84 0.64
CA LYS A 130 7.10 -7.80 0.90
C LYS A 130 7.38 -7.23 2.29
N ASN A 131 8.45 -7.72 2.90
CA ASN A 131 8.89 -7.25 4.21
C ASN A 131 9.68 -5.94 4.11
N TYR A 132 8.99 -4.88 3.66
CA TYR A 132 9.53 -3.53 3.60
C TYR A 132 9.16 -2.74 4.86
N GLU A 133 9.92 -1.68 5.14
CA GLU A 133 9.64 -0.78 6.26
C GLU A 133 8.23 -0.17 6.15
N PRO A 134 7.44 -0.20 7.23
CA PRO A 134 6.08 0.30 7.20
C PRO A 134 6.04 1.83 7.12
N LEU A 135 5.21 2.34 6.22
CA LEU A 135 4.83 3.75 6.12
C LEU A 135 3.32 3.86 6.32
N TYR A 136 2.89 4.43 7.43
CA TYR A 136 1.48 4.51 7.77
C TYR A 136 0.83 5.76 7.19
N CYS A 137 -0.26 5.55 6.43
CA CYS A 137 -1.05 6.59 5.79
C CYS A 137 -2.50 6.53 6.27
N VAL A 138 -3.04 7.68 6.66
CA VAL A 138 -4.45 7.82 7.08
C VAL A 138 -5.17 8.74 6.11
N TYR A 139 -6.37 8.32 5.67
CA TYR A 139 -7.28 9.16 4.90
C TYR A 139 -8.37 9.71 5.79
N ARG A 140 -8.48 11.03 5.88
CA ARG A 140 -9.52 11.74 6.64
C ARG A 140 -9.78 13.11 6.04
N ASN A 141 -11.03 13.56 6.07
CA ASN A 141 -11.43 14.87 5.54
C ASN A 141 -10.95 15.13 4.11
N ASN A 142 -11.07 14.12 3.24
CA ASN A 142 -10.63 14.14 1.84
C ASN A 142 -9.13 14.45 1.65
N SER A 143 -8.32 14.09 2.62
CA SER A 143 -6.86 14.32 2.57
C SER A 143 -6.11 13.15 3.18
N TRP A 144 -4.88 12.97 2.72
CA TRP A 144 -3.94 11.96 3.23
C TRP A 144 -2.97 12.58 4.22
N PHE A 145 -2.63 11.80 5.23
CA PHE A 145 -1.69 12.17 6.28
C PHE A 145 -0.74 11.02 6.54
N GLN A 146 0.54 11.33 6.75
CA GLN A 146 1.47 10.38 7.36
C GLN A 146 1.21 10.34 8.87
N VAL A 147 1.27 9.14 9.46
CA VAL A 147 1.23 8.95 10.90
C VAL A 147 2.43 8.11 11.34
N ASN A 148 2.97 8.39 12.52
CA ASN A 148 4.21 7.77 12.97
C ASN A 148 4.02 6.36 13.51
N ASP A 149 2.81 6.05 14.01
CA ASP A 149 2.53 4.77 14.64
C ASP A 149 1.09 4.32 14.41
N MET A 150 0.91 3.03 14.33
CA MET A 150 -0.41 2.42 14.47
C MET A 150 -0.64 2.05 15.94
N ILE A 151 -1.69 2.63 16.49
CA ILE A 151 -1.99 2.62 17.92
C ILE A 151 -2.42 1.22 18.43
N ASP A 152 -2.63 0.23 17.56
CA ASP A 152 -3.23 -1.03 17.99
C ASP A 152 -2.47 -2.27 17.51
N SER A 153 -2.14 -3.18 18.43
CA SER A 153 -1.37 -4.39 18.16
C SER A 153 -2.21 -5.57 17.64
N GLU A 154 -3.53 -5.58 17.88
CA GLU A 154 -4.46 -6.59 17.35
C GLU A 154 -5.26 -6.00 16.19
N LYS A 155 -4.75 -6.18 14.98
CA LYS A 155 -5.17 -5.38 13.84
C LYS A 155 -6.05 -6.17 12.89
N PRO A 156 -7.36 -5.88 12.83
CA PRO A 156 -8.16 -6.39 11.73
C PRO A 156 -7.68 -5.78 10.42
N THR A 157 -7.28 -6.62 9.48
CA THR A 157 -6.94 -6.19 8.13
C THR A 157 -8.18 -6.08 7.26
N PHE A 158 -8.15 -5.21 6.26
CA PHE A 158 -9.06 -5.35 5.13
C PHE A 158 -8.69 -6.65 4.40
N SER A 159 -9.66 -7.53 4.21
CA SER A 159 -9.44 -8.80 3.51
C SER A 159 -9.28 -8.60 2.01
N GLU A 160 -9.91 -7.56 1.48
CA GLU A 160 -9.96 -7.26 0.05
C GLU A 160 -9.85 -5.76 -0.22
N ILE A 161 -9.34 -5.44 -1.40
CA ILE A 161 -9.22 -4.05 -1.87
C ILE A 161 -10.59 -3.36 -2.02
N SER A 162 -11.64 -4.13 -2.26
CA SER A 162 -13.01 -3.63 -2.33
C SER A 162 -13.50 -3.02 -1.02
N GLU A 163 -13.08 -3.57 0.13
CA GLU A 163 -13.38 -2.98 1.44
C GLU A 163 -12.67 -1.63 1.61
N LEU A 164 -11.41 -1.56 1.20
CA LEU A 164 -10.64 -0.32 1.26
C LEU A 164 -11.27 0.78 0.39
N SER A 165 -11.71 0.44 -0.84
CA SER A 165 -12.31 1.39 -1.78
C SER A 165 -13.60 2.04 -1.27
N SER A 166 -14.26 1.43 -0.29
CA SER A 166 -15.46 2.00 0.32
C SER A 166 -15.17 3.14 1.31
N VAL A 167 -13.92 3.26 1.76
CA VAL A 167 -13.54 4.19 2.84
C VAL A 167 -12.46 5.20 2.47
N VAL A 168 -11.79 5.01 1.33
CA VAL A 168 -10.74 5.93 0.84
C VAL A 168 -10.90 6.20 -0.65
N THR A 169 -10.46 7.37 -1.08
CA THR A 169 -10.47 7.74 -2.50
C THR A 169 -9.18 7.24 -3.16
N LEU A 170 -9.28 6.10 -3.85
CA LEU A 170 -8.20 5.53 -4.65
C LEU A 170 -8.74 5.02 -5.97
N ASP A 171 -7.96 5.16 -7.03
CA ASP A 171 -8.28 4.58 -8.34
C ASP A 171 -7.64 3.19 -8.45
N TYR A 172 -8.48 2.18 -8.53
CA TYR A 172 -8.11 0.76 -8.64
C TYR A 172 -8.20 0.22 -10.07
N SER A 173 -8.38 1.07 -11.05
CA SER A 173 -8.54 0.64 -12.46
C SER A 173 -7.32 -0.12 -12.98
N SER A 174 -6.14 0.08 -12.37
CA SER A 174 -4.88 -0.55 -12.73
C SER A 174 -4.20 -1.14 -11.50
N LEU A 175 -4.52 -2.39 -11.16
CA LEU A 175 -3.97 -3.07 -9.99
C LEU A 175 -2.59 -3.69 -10.24
N PHE A 176 -2.28 -4.08 -11.47
CA PHE A 176 -1.06 -4.81 -11.79
C PHE A 176 -0.11 -3.94 -12.58
N ILE A 177 0.97 -3.51 -11.92
CA ILE A 177 2.07 -2.79 -12.55
C ILE A 177 3.15 -3.75 -13.10
N TYR A 178 3.14 -5.00 -12.63
CA TYR A 178 4.18 -5.97 -12.98
C TYR A 178 3.93 -6.57 -14.35
N GLN A 179 5.00 -6.73 -15.11
CA GLN A 179 4.94 -7.55 -16.33
C GLN A 179 4.79 -9.01 -15.92
N PRO A 180 3.90 -9.76 -16.56
CA PRO A 180 3.77 -11.18 -16.29
C PRO A 180 5.10 -11.91 -16.55
N PHE A 181 5.47 -12.81 -15.65
CA PHE A 181 6.60 -13.73 -15.85
C PHE A 181 6.33 -14.70 -17.01
N LEU A 182 5.09 -15.19 -17.09
CA LEU A 182 4.64 -16.03 -18.18
C LEU A 182 4.24 -15.20 -19.40
N ASP A 183 4.40 -15.76 -20.58
CA ASP A 183 3.79 -15.25 -21.81
C ASP A 183 2.27 -15.12 -21.67
N SER A 184 1.61 -14.48 -22.65
CA SER A 184 0.15 -14.28 -22.58
C SER A 184 -0.61 -15.59 -22.32
N LEU A 185 -1.66 -15.53 -21.52
CA LEU A 185 -2.49 -16.68 -21.09
C LEU A 185 -2.95 -17.53 -22.28
N SER A 186 -3.19 -16.91 -23.45
CA SER A 186 -3.61 -17.62 -24.68
C SER A 186 -2.60 -18.63 -25.19
N LYS A 187 -1.31 -18.45 -24.91
CA LYS A 187 -0.22 -19.34 -25.37
C LYS A 187 -0.17 -20.67 -24.62
N TYR A 188 -0.83 -20.78 -23.47
CA TYR A 188 -0.78 -21.98 -22.64
C TYR A 188 -2.05 -22.81 -22.74
N LYS A 189 -1.92 -24.12 -22.69
CA LYS A 189 -3.01 -25.05 -22.36
C LYS A 189 -3.06 -25.21 -20.83
N VAL A 190 -4.22 -25.61 -20.29
CA VAL A 190 -4.39 -25.84 -18.83
C VAL A 190 -3.33 -26.80 -18.31
N LYS A 191 -3.12 -27.93 -18.98
CA LYS A 191 -2.11 -28.92 -18.59
C LYS A 191 -0.70 -28.38 -18.49
N GLN A 192 -0.31 -27.46 -19.39
CA GLN A 192 1.01 -26.84 -19.35
C GLN A 192 1.19 -25.95 -18.11
N LEU A 193 0.14 -25.22 -17.73
CA LEU A 193 0.18 -24.43 -16.49
C LEU A 193 0.15 -25.31 -15.25
N GLU A 194 -0.55 -26.44 -15.28
CA GLU A 194 -0.52 -27.44 -14.20
C GLU A 194 0.90 -28.02 -14.02
N GLU A 195 1.55 -28.42 -15.10
CA GLU A 195 2.94 -28.91 -15.08
C GLU A 195 3.94 -27.88 -14.54
N ILE A 196 3.77 -26.60 -14.93
CA ILE A 196 4.60 -25.52 -14.41
C ILE A 196 4.31 -25.31 -12.92
N ALA A 197 3.02 -25.28 -12.52
CA ALA A 197 2.61 -25.10 -11.13
C ALA A 197 3.15 -26.20 -10.22
N GLU A 198 3.12 -27.46 -10.66
CA GLU A 198 3.69 -28.59 -9.91
C GLU A 198 5.20 -28.45 -9.75
N LYS A 199 5.92 -28.09 -10.82
CA LYS A 199 7.39 -27.83 -10.75
C LYS A 199 7.73 -26.71 -9.80
N GLU A 200 6.89 -25.71 -9.74
CA GLU A 200 7.03 -24.56 -8.84
C GLU A 200 6.48 -24.83 -7.43
N GLY A 201 5.96 -26.05 -7.16
CA GLY A 201 5.42 -26.42 -5.84
C GLY A 201 4.11 -25.69 -5.48
N LEU A 202 3.33 -25.26 -6.48
CA LEU A 202 2.01 -24.68 -6.28
C LEU A 202 0.94 -25.76 -6.27
N SER A 203 -0.04 -25.65 -5.37
CA SER A 203 -1.19 -26.54 -5.36
C SER A 203 -2.04 -26.37 -6.61
N LEU A 204 -2.51 -27.44 -7.20
CA LEU A 204 -3.48 -27.43 -8.30
C LEU A 204 -4.93 -27.19 -7.83
N GLU A 205 -5.16 -27.26 -6.52
CA GLU A 205 -6.47 -27.05 -5.91
C GLU A 205 -6.54 -25.70 -5.21
N ASN A 206 -7.70 -25.07 -5.26
CA ASN A 206 -7.99 -23.84 -4.54
C ASN A 206 -8.34 -24.13 -3.06
N LYS A 207 -8.52 -23.09 -2.26
CA LYS A 207 -8.86 -23.18 -0.82
C LYS A 207 -10.14 -23.99 -0.52
N LYS A 208 -10.98 -24.25 -1.53
CA LYS A 208 -12.23 -25.03 -1.42
C LYS A 208 -12.06 -26.49 -1.89
N GLY A 209 -10.83 -26.96 -2.14
CA GLY A 209 -10.55 -28.31 -2.64
C GLY A 209 -11.01 -28.55 -4.08
N LYS A 210 -11.29 -27.49 -4.84
CA LYS A 210 -11.64 -27.59 -6.27
C LYS A 210 -10.41 -27.31 -7.12
N LYS A 211 -10.31 -28.04 -8.24
CA LYS A 211 -9.25 -27.81 -9.22
C LYS A 211 -9.28 -26.38 -9.73
N LYS A 212 -8.12 -25.73 -9.74
CA LYS A 212 -7.97 -24.35 -10.20
C LYS A 212 -8.23 -24.23 -11.70
N ILE A 213 -8.87 -23.16 -12.11
CA ILE A 213 -9.05 -22.85 -13.53
C ILE A 213 -7.74 -22.28 -14.11
N LYS A 214 -7.68 -22.28 -15.44
CA LYS A 214 -6.50 -21.83 -16.20
C LYS A 214 -6.00 -20.46 -15.74
N LYS A 215 -6.92 -19.51 -15.50
CA LYS A 215 -6.58 -18.15 -15.09
C LYS A 215 -6.00 -18.10 -13.67
N GLU A 216 -6.57 -18.85 -12.73
CA GLU A 216 -6.07 -18.92 -11.35
C GLU A 216 -4.62 -19.43 -11.29
N LEU A 217 -4.31 -20.51 -12.04
CA LEU A 217 -2.94 -21.04 -12.14
C LEU A 217 -1.98 -20.01 -12.74
N TYR A 218 -2.40 -19.32 -13.80
CA TYR A 218 -1.59 -18.31 -14.48
C TYR A 218 -1.28 -17.12 -13.55
N ASP A 219 -2.30 -16.62 -12.85
CA ASP A 219 -2.16 -15.49 -11.95
C ASP A 219 -1.29 -15.83 -10.74
N GLU A 220 -1.44 -17.03 -10.16
CA GLU A 220 -0.62 -17.48 -9.04
C GLU A 220 0.84 -17.75 -9.43
N LEU A 221 1.09 -18.30 -10.61
CA LEU A 221 2.45 -18.48 -11.11
C LEU A 221 3.16 -17.13 -11.29
N ASN A 222 2.49 -16.16 -11.88
CA ASN A 222 3.06 -14.82 -12.02
C ASN A 222 3.30 -14.16 -10.67
N LEU A 223 2.37 -14.30 -9.73
CA LEU A 223 2.50 -13.76 -8.37
C LEU A 223 3.66 -14.40 -7.61
N LYS A 224 3.85 -15.73 -7.72
CA LYS A 224 4.95 -16.43 -7.08
C LYS A 224 6.30 -15.92 -7.55
N HIS A 225 6.49 -15.77 -8.86
CA HIS A 225 7.73 -15.22 -9.41
C HIS A 225 7.97 -13.79 -8.98
N TYR A 226 6.91 -12.99 -8.88
CA TYR A 226 7.01 -11.64 -8.34
C TYR A 226 7.48 -11.61 -6.87
N ILE A 227 7.02 -12.55 -6.03
CA ILE A 227 7.40 -12.63 -4.62
C ILE A 227 8.82 -13.21 -4.45
N GLN A 228 9.24 -14.15 -5.29
CA GLN A 228 10.55 -14.82 -5.17
C GLN A 228 11.74 -13.98 -5.62
N ASP A 229 11.52 -12.93 -6.41
CA ASP A 229 12.56 -11.97 -6.79
C ASP A 229 12.99 -11.02 -5.65
N ILE A 230 12.80 -11.45 -4.40
CA ILE A 230 13.16 -10.70 -3.18
C ILE A 230 14.56 -11.12 -2.70
#